data_59d431496061147fee51959bbe729dc7
#
_entry.id   59d431496061147fee51959bbe729dc7
#
_cell.length_a   1.000
_cell.length_b   1.000
_cell.length_c   1.000
_cell.angle_alpha   90.00
_cell.angle_beta   90.00
_cell.angle_gamma   90.00
#
_symmetry.space_group_name_H-M   'P 1'
#
loop_
_entity.id
_entity.type
_entity.pdbx_description
1 polymer ?
#
loop_
_entity_poly.entity_id
_entity_poly.type
_entity_poly.pdbx_seq_one_letter_code
_entity_poly.pdbx_strand_id
1 'polypeptide(L)'
;MNEALQQSLYDKLSREQDKYRDWLKGQPPEEILHHSYEYTVQEDILMSMEELTLSEAETRALLLSPSPMAILYDKFSDLETGYMDTIRDSIEDTAKDEAKKLRELPVYPYPADHARENGELDVYRASFRANVSCKDAIEAAIRDNYHDNRLDTAAVGQVAEQFGQERMLYVLAATVRHFDYDGRISRDNKRWANTIPAYQNGDGMDSDRSVQFVVSSHPGLTDLFLTQARQEQRLRQPLTADEIRTEAARLLSKLQEPVQPNSPGGTHFMEEVSRDFMERAGAKDTAALQKLLPFSTLALTTLKDRRGVYALIGKDEDRSQSLRRPSVRSKLQQASAEQKQPAAKKKDLEL
;
A
#
# COMPACT_ATOMS: atom_id res chain seq x y z
N MET A 1 -14.44 10.08 -16.04
CA MET A 1 -14.45 10.67 -14.68
C MET A 1 -13.46 11.83 -14.58
N ASN A 2 -12.26 11.72 -15.12
CA ASN A 2 -11.27 12.80 -15.13
C ASN A 2 -11.79 14.10 -15.81
N GLU A 3 -12.50 13.99 -16.94
CA GLU A 3 -13.09 15.14 -17.63
C GLU A 3 -14.06 15.95 -16.76
N ALA A 4 -14.93 15.29 -15.98
CA ALA A 4 -15.87 15.98 -15.08
C ALA A 4 -15.14 16.69 -13.93
N LEU A 5 -14.04 16.14 -13.44
CA LEU A 5 -13.21 16.76 -12.43
C LEU A 5 -12.44 17.95 -13.01
N GLN A 6 -11.86 17.81 -14.20
CA GLN A 6 -11.19 18.90 -14.89
C GLN A 6 -12.16 20.05 -15.17
N GLN A 7 -13.37 19.73 -15.63
CA GLN A 7 -14.41 20.76 -15.81
C GLN A 7 -14.75 21.46 -14.48
N SER A 8 -14.85 20.71 -13.40
CA SER A 8 -15.11 21.30 -12.07
C SER A 8 -13.95 22.22 -11.61
N LEU A 9 -12.71 21.86 -11.93
CA LEU A 9 -11.55 22.70 -11.65
C LEU A 9 -11.58 23.99 -12.51
N TYR A 10 -11.81 23.84 -13.79
CA TYR A 10 -11.99 24.99 -14.69
C TYR A 10 -13.07 25.94 -14.21
N ASP A 11 -14.25 25.43 -13.85
CA ASP A 11 -15.36 26.23 -13.34
C ASP A 11 -15.00 26.92 -12.02
N LYS A 12 -14.16 26.32 -11.19
CA LYS A 12 -13.68 26.94 -9.95
C LYS A 12 -12.70 28.08 -10.24
N LEU A 13 -11.73 27.86 -11.09
CA LEU A 13 -10.76 28.87 -11.52
C LEU A 13 -11.47 30.05 -12.20
N SER A 14 -12.39 29.78 -13.11
CA SER A 14 -13.20 30.80 -13.80
C SER A 14 -13.98 31.66 -12.81
N ARG A 15 -14.60 31.06 -11.81
CA ARG A 15 -15.32 31.81 -10.77
C ARG A 15 -14.40 32.66 -9.90
N GLU A 16 -13.18 32.24 -9.64
CA GLU A 16 -12.19 33.04 -8.90
C GLU A 16 -11.72 34.24 -9.75
N GLN A 17 -11.44 34.01 -11.02
CA GLN A 17 -11.07 35.08 -11.98
C GLN A 17 -12.23 36.06 -12.19
N ASP A 18 -13.48 35.59 -12.29
CA ASP A 18 -14.66 36.47 -12.39
C ASP A 18 -14.80 37.38 -11.16
N LYS A 19 -14.58 36.85 -9.95
CA LYS A 19 -14.60 37.65 -8.72
C LYS A 19 -13.49 38.71 -8.72
N TYR A 20 -12.30 38.32 -9.17
CA TYR A 20 -11.18 39.25 -9.26
C TYR A 20 -11.47 40.36 -10.27
N ARG A 21 -11.99 40.02 -11.45
CA ARG A 21 -12.42 40.97 -12.48
C ARG A 21 -13.48 41.93 -11.97
N ASP A 22 -14.48 41.44 -11.26
CA ASP A 22 -15.56 42.29 -10.71
C ASP A 22 -15.07 43.20 -9.61
N TRP A 23 -14.13 42.72 -8.76
CA TRP A 23 -13.44 43.56 -7.80
C TRP A 23 -12.62 44.65 -8.51
N LEU A 24 -11.86 44.28 -9.53
CA LEU A 24 -11.00 45.20 -10.29
C LEU A 24 -11.79 46.34 -10.94
N LYS A 25 -12.99 46.04 -11.51
CA LYS A 25 -13.88 47.04 -12.09
C LYS A 25 -14.33 48.09 -11.08
N GLY A 26 -14.33 47.79 -9.80
CA GLY A 26 -14.68 48.73 -8.73
C GLY A 26 -13.52 49.56 -8.24
N GLN A 27 -12.29 49.35 -8.74
CA GLN A 27 -11.09 50.07 -8.30
C GLN A 27 -10.86 51.37 -9.07
N PRO A 28 -10.10 52.32 -8.50
CA PRO A 28 -9.61 53.48 -9.23
C PRO A 28 -8.74 53.09 -10.44
N PRO A 29 -8.68 53.90 -11.49
CA PRO A 29 -7.91 53.59 -12.69
C PRO A 29 -6.44 53.21 -12.46
N GLU A 30 -5.79 53.86 -11.50
CA GLU A 30 -4.41 53.59 -11.11
C GLU A 30 -4.23 52.21 -10.54
N GLU A 31 -5.16 51.75 -9.69
CA GLU A 31 -5.19 50.42 -9.12
C GLU A 31 -5.50 49.39 -10.21
N ILE A 32 -6.40 49.67 -11.17
CA ILE A 32 -6.67 48.80 -12.31
C ILE A 32 -5.40 48.53 -13.10
N LEU A 33 -4.62 49.60 -13.37
CA LEU A 33 -3.35 49.46 -14.11
C LEU A 33 -2.32 48.63 -13.32
N HIS A 34 -2.25 48.84 -11.99
CA HIS A 34 -1.35 48.12 -11.13
C HIS A 34 -1.61 46.62 -11.11
N HIS A 35 -2.89 46.24 -11.18
CA HIS A 35 -3.35 44.85 -11.16
C HIS A 35 -3.62 44.26 -12.55
N SER A 36 -3.40 45.01 -13.64
CA SER A 36 -3.68 44.55 -14.99
C SER A 36 -2.87 43.31 -15.40
N TYR A 37 -1.64 43.22 -14.95
CA TYR A 37 -0.77 42.07 -15.24
C TYR A 37 -1.30 40.79 -14.57
N GLU A 38 -1.67 40.88 -13.30
CA GLU A 38 -2.28 39.76 -12.58
C GLU A 38 -3.56 39.28 -13.26
N TYR A 39 -4.43 40.20 -13.69
CA TYR A 39 -5.64 39.88 -14.43
C TYR A 39 -5.31 39.13 -15.75
N THR A 40 -4.33 39.59 -16.53
CA THR A 40 -3.93 38.95 -17.76
C THR A 40 -3.38 37.55 -17.54
N VAL A 41 -2.53 37.36 -16.51
CA VAL A 41 -1.99 36.04 -16.16
C VAL A 41 -3.10 35.06 -15.72
N GLN A 42 -4.10 35.54 -14.98
CA GLN A 42 -5.24 34.70 -14.60
C GLN A 42 -6.07 34.28 -15.83
N GLU A 43 -6.22 35.12 -16.86
CA GLU A 43 -6.84 34.74 -18.14
C GLU A 43 -6.00 33.71 -18.89
N ASP A 44 -4.67 33.86 -18.90
CA ASP A 44 -3.74 32.93 -19.55
C ASP A 44 -3.75 31.56 -18.84
N ILE A 45 -3.87 31.52 -17.51
CA ILE A 45 -4.05 30.29 -16.74
C ILE A 45 -5.34 29.57 -17.19
N LEU A 46 -6.46 30.29 -17.30
CA LEU A 46 -7.73 29.69 -17.75
C LEU A 46 -7.60 29.15 -19.18
N MET A 47 -6.99 29.91 -20.09
CA MET A 47 -6.78 29.50 -21.48
C MET A 47 -5.89 28.24 -21.55
N SER A 48 -4.84 28.17 -20.71
CA SER A 48 -3.97 27.00 -20.63
C SER A 48 -4.70 25.74 -20.12
N MET A 49 -5.67 25.90 -19.22
CA MET A 49 -6.47 24.79 -18.71
C MET A 49 -7.39 24.14 -19.75
N GLU A 50 -7.70 24.81 -20.85
CA GLU A 50 -8.50 24.24 -21.94
C GLU A 50 -7.72 23.17 -22.72
N GLU A 51 -6.39 23.30 -22.79
CA GLU A 51 -5.52 22.40 -23.56
C GLU A 51 -4.79 21.38 -22.65
N LEU A 52 -4.74 21.64 -21.34
CA LEU A 52 -3.96 20.87 -20.38
C LEU A 52 -4.75 19.66 -19.85
N THR A 53 -4.11 18.50 -19.81
CA THR A 53 -4.68 17.30 -19.20
C THR A 53 -3.92 16.94 -17.92
N LEU A 54 -4.51 17.26 -16.77
CA LEU A 54 -3.99 16.86 -15.46
C LEU A 54 -4.44 15.45 -15.10
N SER A 55 -3.64 14.77 -14.28
CA SER A 55 -4.08 13.52 -13.67
C SER A 55 -5.24 13.75 -12.69
N GLU A 56 -5.98 12.70 -12.37
CA GLU A 56 -7.08 12.78 -11.41
C GLU A 56 -6.62 13.25 -10.01
N ALA A 57 -5.43 12.80 -9.58
CA ALA A 57 -4.84 13.20 -8.29
C ALA A 57 -4.49 14.69 -8.27
N GLU A 58 -3.88 15.21 -9.31
CA GLU A 58 -3.52 16.63 -9.45
C GLU A 58 -4.77 17.52 -9.50
N THR A 59 -5.76 17.14 -10.30
CA THR A 59 -7.03 17.87 -10.40
C THR A 59 -7.74 17.94 -9.05
N ARG A 60 -7.80 16.82 -8.32
CA ARG A 60 -8.40 16.80 -6.97
C ARG A 60 -7.62 17.65 -5.97
N ALA A 61 -6.30 17.62 -6.02
CA ALA A 61 -5.46 18.42 -5.13
C ALA A 61 -5.74 19.91 -5.32
N LEU A 62 -5.76 20.39 -6.56
CA LEU A 62 -6.10 21.79 -6.86
C LEU A 62 -7.54 22.14 -6.48
N LEU A 63 -8.52 21.24 -6.70
CA LEU A 63 -9.90 21.45 -6.29
C LEU A 63 -10.07 21.62 -4.76
N LEU A 64 -9.24 20.92 -3.98
CA LEU A 64 -9.25 21.01 -2.51
C LEU A 64 -8.59 22.30 -1.98
N SER A 65 -7.75 22.94 -2.77
CA SER A 65 -7.19 24.24 -2.40
C SER A 65 -8.32 25.28 -2.20
N PRO A 66 -8.23 26.15 -1.19
CA PRO A 66 -9.19 27.24 -0.99
C PRO A 66 -9.26 28.21 -2.19
N SER A 67 -8.11 28.52 -2.78
CA SER A 67 -7.98 29.40 -3.93
C SER A 67 -6.90 28.90 -4.88
N PRO A 68 -7.23 27.97 -5.77
CA PRO A 68 -6.27 27.43 -6.72
C PRO A 68 -5.73 28.50 -7.71
N MET A 69 -6.52 29.49 -8.10
CA MET A 69 -6.05 30.59 -8.96
C MET A 69 -4.93 31.38 -8.30
N ALA A 70 -5.05 31.71 -7.00
CA ALA A 70 -4.01 32.44 -6.28
C ALA A 70 -2.71 31.63 -6.20
N ILE A 71 -2.78 30.33 -5.89
CA ILE A 71 -1.59 29.46 -5.82
C ILE A 71 -0.88 29.39 -7.16
N LEU A 72 -1.63 29.26 -8.26
CA LEU A 72 -1.07 29.19 -9.60
C LEU A 72 -0.42 30.52 -10.00
N TYR A 73 -1.08 31.63 -9.69
CA TYR A 73 -0.55 32.96 -9.95
C TYR A 73 0.73 33.23 -9.14
N ASP A 74 0.72 32.96 -7.83
CA ASP A 74 1.89 33.14 -6.96
C ASP A 74 3.08 32.34 -7.47
N LYS A 75 2.84 31.08 -7.87
CA LYS A 75 3.90 30.23 -8.41
C LYS A 75 4.45 30.79 -9.73
N PHE A 76 3.59 31.30 -10.61
CA PHE A 76 3.99 31.89 -11.87
C PHE A 76 4.74 33.22 -11.68
N SER A 77 4.30 34.07 -10.73
CA SER A 77 4.91 35.38 -10.48
C SER A 77 6.37 35.30 -9.99
N ASP A 78 6.76 34.14 -9.42
CA ASP A 78 8.15 33.87 -9.02
C ASP A 78 9.05 33.47 -10.22
N LEU A 79 8.51 33.33 -11.42
CA LEU A 79 9.24 32.90 -12.61
C LEU A 79 9.47 34.08 -13.58
N GLU A 80 10.70 34.19 -14.07
CA GLU A 80 11.15 35.31 -14.95
C GLU A 80 10.79 35.12 -16.42
N THR A 81 9.68 34.64 -16.83
CA THR A 81 9.29 34.65 -18.26
C THR A 81 7.78 34.51 -18.43
N GLY A 82 7.20 35.39 -19.16
CA GLY A 82 5.77 35.46 -19.41
C GLY A 82 5.27 34.69 -20.65
N TYR A 83 5.66 33.44 -20.85
CA TYR A 83 5.15 32.66 -21.96
C TYR A 83 4.28 31.48 -21.53
N MET A 84 3.32 31.10 -22.37
CA MET A 84 2.32 30.06 -22.17
C MET A 84 2.94 28.71 -21.71
N ASP A 85 4.13 28.37 -22.22
CA ASP A 85 4.83 27.15 -21.81
C ASP A 85 5.24 27.20 -20.32
N THR A 86 5.72 28.38 -19.85
CA THR A 86 6.04 28.57 -18.44
C THR A 86 4.79 28.51 -17.56
N ILE A 87 3.65 29.05 -18.04
CA ILE A 87 2.37 28.93 -17.33
C ILE A 87 1.95 27.46 -17.23
N ARG A 88 2.04 26.71 -18.34
CA ARG A 88 1.72 25.27 -18.36
C ARG A 88 2.59 24.49 -17.38
N ASP A 89 3.90 24.67 -17.43
CA ASP A 89 4.84 24.02 -16.49
C ASP A 89 4.51 24.37 -15.05
N SER A 90 4.17 25.64 -14.77
CA SER A 90 3.77 26.09 -13.43
C SER A 90 2.47 25.43 -12.96
N ILE A 91 1.49 25.26 -13.84
CA ILE A 91 0.25 24.53 -13.51
C ILE A 91 0.59 23.08 -13.13
N GLU A 92 1.36 22.39 -13.98
CA GLU A 92 1.72 20.99 -13.74
C GLU A 92 2.51 20.81 -12.45
N ASP A 93 3.51 21.67 -12.20
CA ASP A 93 4.33 21.59 -10.99
C ASP A 93 3.51 21.91 -9.74
N THR A 94 2.65 22.91 -9.80
CA THR A 94 1.75 23.24 -8.68
C THR A 94 0.79 22.09 -8.42
N ALA A 95 0.22 21.48 -9.48
CA ALA A 95 -0.69 20.35 -9.34
C ALA A 95 0.00 19.13 -8.71
N LYS A 96 1.25 18.85 -9.11
CA LYS A 96 2.08 17.77 -8.50
C LYS A 96 2.37 18.05 -7.04
N ASP A 97 2.73 19.29 -6.69
CA ASP A 97 3.01 19.69 -5.32
C ASP A 97 1.75 19.58 -4.43
N GLU A 98 0.61 20.03 -4.92
CA GLU A 98 -0.67 19.91 -4.19
C GLU A 98 -1.13 18.45 -4.06
N ALA A 99 -0.95 17.62 -5.11
CA ALA A 99 -1.20 16.19 -5.03
C ALA A 99 -0.31 15.51 -3.98
N LYS A 100 0.97 15.90 -3.92
CA LYS A 100 1.90 15.41 -2.88
C LYS A 100 1.46 15.85 -1.49
N LYS A 101 1.10 17.12 -1.29
CA LYS A 101 0.58 17.63 -0.01
C LYS A 101 -0.67 16.89 0.42
N LEU A 102 -1.60 16.64 -0.51
CA LEU A 102 -2.83 15.88 -0.23
C LEU A 102 -2.52 14.46 0.25
N ARG A 103 -1.60 13.77 -0.42
CA ARG A 103 -1.18 12.41 -0.04
C ARG A 103 -0.47 12.36 1.31
N GLU A 104 0.34 13.38 1.62
CA GLU A 104 1.12 13.48 2.84
C GLU A 104 0.35 14.15 4.00
N LEU A 105 -0.83 14.72 3.72
CA LEU A 105 -1.68 15.34 4.74
C LEU A 105 -2.04 14.31 5.82
N PRO A 106 -1.73 14.55 7.09
CA PRO A 106 -2.04 13.59 8.15
C PRO A 106 -3.54 13.43 8.35
N VAL A 107 -3.94 12.22 8.73
CA VAL A 107 -5.31 11.96 9.20
C VAL A 107 -5.48 12.60 10.57
N TYR A 108 -6.54 13.39 10.73
CA TYR A 108 -6.90 13.98 12.02
C TYR A 108 -7.96 13.09 12.70
N PRO A 109 -7.60 12.33 13.74
CA PRO A 109 -8.49 11.30 14.29
C PRO A 109 -9.43 11.81 15.40
N TYR A 110 -9.34 13.09 15.76
CA TYR A 110 -10.08 13.69 16.87
C TYR A 110 -11.31 14.46 16.38
N PRO A 111 -12.32 14.73 17.27
CA PRO A 111 -13.50 15.50 16.92
C PRO A 111 -13.22 16.98 16.71
N ALA A 112 -14.19 17.69 16.13
CA ALA A 112 -14.11 19.13 15.88
C ALA A 112 -13.94 19.96 17.17
N ASP A 113 -14.50 19.50 18.28
CA ASP A 113 -14.38 20.21 19.56
C ASP A 113 -12.96 20.13 20.10
N HIS A 114 -12.32 18.96 20.02
CA HIS A 114 -10.90 18.82 20.35
C HIS A 114 -10.03 19.75 19.48
N ALA A 115 -10.30 19.81 18.18
CA ALA A 115 -9.57 20.68 17.26
C ALA A 115 -9.78 22.17 17.60
N ARG A 116 -10.99 22.55 18.04
CA ARG A 116 -11.29 23.91 18.47
C ARG A 116 -10.55 24.29 19.75
N GLU A 117 -10.54 23.39 20.73
CA GLU A 117 -9.84 23.59 22.02
C GLU A 117 -8.33 23.71 21.86
N ASN A 118 -7.76 23.02 20.89
CA ASN A 118 -6.32 23.02 20.62
C ASN A 118 -5.88 24.00 19.51
N GLY A 119 -6.80 24.77 18.91
CA GLY A 119 -6.47 25.69 17.82
C GLY A 119 -6.13 25.03 16.49
N GLU A 120 -6.56 23.77 16.29
CA GLU A 120 -6.22 22.91 15.13
C GLU A 120 -7.38 22.79 14.12
N LEU A 121 -8.36 23.69 14.15
CA LEU A 121 -9.54 23.64 13.29
C LEU A 121 -9.21 23.57 11.79
N ASP A 122 -8.16 24.23 11.35
CA ASP A 122 -7.82 24.23 9.93
C ASP A 122 -7.23 22.88 9.50
N VAL A 123 -6.42 22.24 10.35
CA VAL A 123 -5.92 20.86 10.14
C VAL A 123 -7.08 19.87 10.11
N TYR A 124 -8.00 19.99 11.07
CA TYR A 124 -9.21 19.18 11.10
C TYR A 124 -10.03 19.33 9.81
N ARG A 125 -10.30 20.57 9.39
CA ARG A 125 -11.08 20.85 8.18
C ARG A 125 -10.42 20.32 6.92
N ALA A 126 -9.10 20.49 6.81
CA ALA A 126 -8.31 19.98 5.69
C ALA A 126 -8.38 18.44 5.64
N SER A 127 -8.11 17.78 6.77
CA SER A 127 -8.20 16.32 6.88
C SER A 127 -9.62 15.80 6.60
N PHE A 128 -10.64 16.47 7.10
CA PHE A 128 -12.04 16.11 6.86
C PHE A 128 -12.41 16.17 5.38
N ARG A 129 -12.09 17.28 4.69
CA ARG A 129 -12.32 17.40 3.24
C ARG A 129 -11.59 16.32 2.46
N ALA A 130 -10.35 16.04 2.83
CA ALA A 130 -9.58 14.99 2.20
C ALA A 130 -10.18 13.58 2.44
N ASN A 131 -10.78 13.32 3.62
CA ASN A 131 -11.50 12.08 3.89
C ASN A 131 -12.74 11.94 3.01
N VAL A 132 -13.51 13.01 2.80
CA VAL A 132 -14.67 13.01 1.90
C VAL A 132 -14.25 12.73 0.47
N SER A 133 -13.20 13.42 -0.03
CA SER A 133 -12.67 13.17 -1.37
C SER A 133 -12.10 11.76 -1.52
N CYS A 134 -11.45 11.22 -0.50
CA CYS A 134 -10.97 9.84 -0.49
C CYS A 134 -12.13 8.83 -0.57
N LYS A 135 -13.23 9.08 0.17
CA LYS A 135 -14.46 8.28 0.07
C LYS A 135 -14.99 8.27 -1.37
N ASP A 136 -15.11 9.45 -1.99
CA ASP A 136 -15.60 9.57 -3.37
C ASP A 136 -14.67 8.82 -4.36
N ALA A 137 -13.36 8.86 -4.14
CA ALA A 137 -12.40 8.13 -4.95
C ALA A 137 -12.51 6.60 -4.76
N ILE A 138 -12.76 6.12 -3.53
CA ILE A 138 -13.01 4.69 -3.27
C ILE A 138 -14.26 4.23 -4.00
N GLU A 139 -15.36 4.98 -3.91
CA GLU A 139 -16.63 4.66 -4.58
C GLU A 139 -16.46 4.61 -6.11
N ALA A 140 -15.73 5.57 -6.66
CA ALA A 140 -15.39 5.61 -8.06
C ALA A 140 -14.51 4.43 -8.47
N ALA A 141 -13.44 4.15 -7.72
CA ALA A 141 -12.55 3.02 -7.99
C ALA A 141 -13.29 1.67 -7.95
N ILE A 142 -14.19 1.48 -6.99
CA ILE A 142 -15.03 0.27 -6.93
C ILE A 142 -15.94 0.19 -8.16
N ARG A 143 -16.64 1.26 -8.53
CA ARG A 143 -17.55 1.29 -9.66
C ARG A 143 -16.84 1.04 -10.99
N ASP A 144 -15.69 1.68 -11.18
CA ASP A 144 -15.01 1.71 -12.47
C ASP A 144 -14.13 0.47 -12.69
N ASN A 145 -13.79 -0.28 -11.63
CA ASN A 145 -12.94 -1.47 -11.68
C ASN A 145 -13.63 -2.77 -11.26
N TYR A 146 -14.96 -2.77 -11.12
CA TYR A 146 -15.72 -3.99 -10.83
C TYR A 146 -16.37 -4.53 -12.10
N HIS A 147 -15.81 -5.62 -12.63
CA HIS A 147 -16.27 -6.29 -13.84
C HIS A 147 -16.27 -7.81 -13.63
N ASP A 148 -17.23 -8.50 -14.25
CA ASP A 148 -17.34 -9.96 -14.23
C ASP A 148 -17.28 -10.57 -12.81
N ASN A 149 -17.95 -9.95 -11.85
CA ASN A 149 -17.94 -10.30 -10.43
C ASN A 149 -16.54 -10.29 -9.78
N ARG A 150 -15.63 -9.47 -10.29
CA ARG A 150 -14.28 -9.28 -9.76
C ARG A 150 -13.96 -7.79 -9.65
N LEU A 151 -13.28 -7.43 -8.58
CA LEU A 151 -12.68 -6.11 -8.42
C LEU A 151 -11.22 -6.21 -8.83
N ASP A 152 -10.79 -5.34 -9.76
CA ASP A 152 -9.39 -5.25 -10.14
C ASP A 152 -8.56 -4.74 -8.95
N THR A 153 -7.42 -5.36 -8.72
CA THR A 153 -6.49 -4.96 -7.66
C THR A 153 -5.90 -3.56 -7.90
N ALA A 154 -5.82 -3.10 -9.15
CA ALA A 154 -5.38 -1.74 -9.48
C ALA A 154 -6.24 -0.65 -8.83
N ALA A 155 -7.52 -0.93 -8.52
CA ALA A 155 -8.43 0.02 -7.88
C ALA A 155 -7.90 0.54 -6.53
N VAL A 156 -7.30 -0.34 -5.73
CA VAL A 156 -6.71 0.03 -4.44
C VAL A 156 -5.47 0.91 -4.62
N GLY A 157 -4.60 0.53 -5.56
CA GLY A 157 -3.39 1.30 -5.89
C GLY A 157 -3.70 2.73 -6.31
N GLN A 158 -4.71 2.93 -7.16
CA GLN A 158 -5.15 4.24 -7.63
C GLN A 158 -5.55 5.18 -6.47
N VAL A 159 -6.33 4.68 -5.51
CA VAL A 159 -6.76 5.49 -4.36
C VAL A 159 -5.59 5.74 -3.39
N ALA A 160 -4.76 4.72 -3.15
CA ALA A 160 -3.61 4.85 -2.25
C ALA A 160 -2.55 5.84 -2.79
N GLU A 161 -2.39 5.94 -4.10
CA GLU A 161 -1.50 6.90 -4.74
C GLU A 161 -2.00 8.35 -4.59
N GLN A 162 -3.31 8.58 -4.65
CA GLN A 162 -3.92 9.90 -4.53
C GLN A 162 -3.96 10.42 -3.08
N PHE A 163 -4.35 9.59 -2.14
CA PHE A 163 -4.69 10.00 -0.77
C PHE A 163 -3.76 9.44 0.31
N GLY A 164 -2.81 8.59 -0.07
CA GLY A 164 -2.02 7.83 0.87
C GLY A 164 -2.79 6.64 1.47
N GLN A 165 -2.03 5.61 1.83
CA GLN A 165 -2.59 4.36 2.35
C GLN A 165 -3.27 4.55 3.71
N GLU A 166 -2.71 5.41 4.57
CA GLU A 166 -3.24 5.66 5.91
C GLU A 166 -4.66 6.25 5.84
N ARG A 167 -4.87 7.28 5.03
CA ARG A 167 -6.18 7.92 4.85
C ARG A 167 -7.21 6.97 4.24
N MET A 168 -6.83 6.25 3.20
CA MET A 168 -7.70 5.25 2.59
C MET A 168 -8.18 4.21 3.62
N LEU A 169 -7.27 3.68 4.42
CA LEU A 169 -7.59 2.71 5.46
C LEU A 169 -8.42 3.33 6.60
N TYR A 170 -8.18 4.59 6.94
CA TYR A 170 -8.96 5.32 7.93
C TYR A 170 -10.43 5.48 7.49
N VAL A 171 -10.67 5.90 6.24
CA VAL A 171 -12.02 6.04 5.65
C VAL A 171 -12.72 4.69 5.60
N LEU A 172 -12.02 3.63 5.20
CA LEU A 172 -12.56 2.27 5.18
C LEU A 172 -12.87 1.74 6.58
N ALA A 173 -12.03 2.03 7.58
CA ALA A 173 -12.30 1.65 8.96
C ALA A 173 -13.56 2.36 9.52
N ALA A 174 -13.73 3.65 9.24
CA ALA A 174 -14.93 4.39 9.60
C ALA A 174 -16.18 3.81 8.93
N THR A 175 -16.07 3.45 7.65
CA THR A 175 -17.14 2.81 6.88
C THR A 175 -17.53 1.45 7.48
N VAL A 176 -16.57 0.59 7.80
CA VAL A 176 -16.82 -0.73 8.39
C VAL A 176 -17.50 -0.61 9.76
N ARG A 177 -17.11 0.36 10.59
CA ARG A 177 -17.77 0.62 11.88
C ARG A 177 -19.20 1.10 11.70
N HIS A 178 -19.46 1.97 10.72
CA HIS A 178 -20.81 2.41 10.41
C HIS A 178 -21.72 1.23 10.02
N PHE A 179 -21.20 0.25 9.28
CA PHE A 179 -21.90 -0.96 8.85
C PHE A 179 -21.59 -2.19 9.72
N ASP A 180 -21.22 -2.03 10.99
CA ASP A 180 -20.88 -3.16 11.87
C ASP A 180 -22.00 -4.21 12.00
N TYR A 181 -23.26 -3.79 11.90
CA TYR A 181 -24.43 -4.66 11.87
C TYR A 181 -24.59 -5.47 10.58
N ASP A 182 -23.93 -5.07 9.46
CA ASP A 182 -24.11 -5.70 8.17
C ASP A 182 -23.34 -7.02 8.06
N GLY A 183 -24.05 -8.12 7.81
CA GLY A 183 -23.46 -9.45 7.67
C GLY A 183 -22.61 -9.66 6.43
N ARG A 184 -22.62 -8.74 5.46
CA ARG A 184 -21.83 -8.77 4.23
C ARG A 184 -20.40 -8.31 4.44
N ILE A 185 -20.11 -7.65 5.57
CA ILE A 185 -18.77 -7.29 5.97
C ILE A 185 -18.19 -8.42 6.83
N SER A 186 -16.98 -8.83 6.49
CA SER A 186 -16.29 -9.94 7.14
C SER A 186 -15.97 -9.63 8.61
N ARG A 187 -16.01 -10.67 9.47
CA ARG A 187 -15.63 -10.52 10.89
C ARG A 187 -14.18 -10.08 11.07
N ASP A 188 -13.32 -10.43 10.12
CA ASP A 188 -11.90 -10.05 10.16
C ASP A 188 -11.74 -8.55 9.90
N ASN A 189 -12.42 -8.00 8.90
CA ASN A 189 -12.40 -6.57 8.63
C ASN A 189 -13.04 -5.75 9.75
N LYS A 190 -14.10 -6.25 10.39
CA LYS A 190 -14.70 -5.61 11.58
C LYS A 190 -13.72 -5.55 12.75
N ARG A 191 -13.04 -6.67 13.07
CA ARG A 191 -12.01 -6.69 14.11
C ARG A 191 -10.86 -5.75 13.80
N TRP A 192 -10.39 -5.76 12.56
CA TRP A 192 -9.33 -4.86 12.13
C TRP A 192 -9.75 -3.39 12.22
N ALA A 193 -10.94 -3.02 11.76
CA ALA A 193 -11.43 -1.63 11.83
C ALA A 193 -11.40 -1.09 13.27
N ASN A 194 -11.65 -1.93 14.26
CA ASN A 194 -11.58 -1.53 15.67
C ASN A 194 -10.16 -1.31 16.18
N THR A 195 -9.12 -1.71 15.45
CA THR A 195 -7.72 -1.41 15.81
C THR A 195 -7.24 -0.06 15.28
N ILE A 196 -7.96 0.53 14.33
CA ILE A 196 -7.60 1.83 13.76
C ILE A 196 -8.06 2.93 14.71
N PRO A 197 -7.17 3.84 15.16
CA PRO A 197 -7.59 4.99 15.96
C PRO A 197 -8.56 5.85 15.13
N ALA A 198 -9.78 5.91 15.56
CA ALA A 198 -10.77 6.81 15.00
C ALA A 198 -11.67 7.24 16.15
N TYR A 199 -11.99 8.51 16.15
CA TYR A 199 -12.93 9.04 17.10
C TYR A 199 -14.28 8.29 16.97
N GLN A 200 -14.66 7.63 18.04
CA GLN A 200 -16.02 7.15 18.20
C GLN A 200 -16.79 8.26 18.88
N ASN A 201 -17.75 8.83 18.17
CA ASN A 201 -18.60 9.83 18.75
C ASN A 201 -19.28 9.29 20.02
N GLY A 202 -18.84 9.80 21.17
CA GLY A 202 -19.71 9.86 22.33
C GLY A 202 -20.64 11.06 22.15
N ASP A 203 -21.93 10.83 22.22
CA ASP A 203 -22.98 11.76 22.59
C ASP A 203 -22.91 13.20 22.03
N GLY A 204 -23.03 13.44 20.74
CA GLY A 204 -23.12 14.80 20.29
C GLY A 204 -23.25 15.04 18.79
N MET A 205 -23.49 16.26 18.41
CA MET A 205 -23.73 16.77 17.06
C MET A 205 -22.69 16.40 15.97
N ASP A 206 -21.58 15.79 16.33
CA ASP A 206 -20.55 15.32 15.38
C ASP A 206 -20.85 13.95 14.77
N SER A 207 -21.88 13.23 15.24
CA SER A 207 -22.30 11.94 14.66
C SER A 207 -22.67 12.06 13.18
N ASP A 208 -23.25 13.19 12.78
CA ASP A 208 -23.64 13.44 11.39
C ASP A 208 -22.46 13.69 10.44
N ARG A 209 -21.31 14.14 10.94
CA ARG A 209 -20.16 14.45 10.09
C ARG A 209 -19.31 13.22 9.75
N SER A 210 -19.21 12.27 10.66
CA SER A 210 -18.51 11.02 10.37
C SER A 210 -19.21 10.20 9.27
N VAL A 211 -20.50 10.37 9.07
CA VAL A 211 -21.26 9.73 8.00
C VAL A 211 -20.90 10.30 6.62
N GLN A 212 -20.40 11.53 6.53
CA GLN A 212 -20.10 12.18 5.26
C GLN A 212 -18.94 11.54 4.47
N PHE A 213 -18.04 10.81 5.14
CA PHE A 213 -17.00 10.05 4.46
C PHE A 213 -17.17 8.53 4.61
N VAL A 214 -18.38 8.05 4.86
CA VAL A 214 -18.74 6.63 4.77
C VAL A 214 -18.95 6.25 3.32
N VAL A 215 -18.25 5.20 2.87
CA VAL A 215 -18.37 4.67 1.50
C VAL A 215 -19.77 4.08 1.33
N SER A 216 -20.55 4.58 0.37
CA SER A 216 -21.92 4.17 0.09
C SER A 216 -22.06 3.05 -0.94
N SER A 217 -20.93 2.51 -1.43
CA SER A 217 -20.92 1.33 -2.30
C SER A 217 -21.49 0.10 -1.59
N HIS A 218 -21.89 -0.91 -2.36
CA HIS A 218 -22.41 -2.16 -1.80
C HIS A 218 -21.46 -2.73 -0.74
N PRO A 219 -21.91 -3.04 0.50
CA PRO A 219 -21.03 -3.43 1.61
C PRO A 219 -20.08 -4.59 1.32
N GLY A 220 -20.51 -5.58 0.52
CA GLY A 220 -19.65 -6.69 0.10
C GLY A 220 -18.52 -6.26 -0.84
N LEU A 221 -18.73 -5.24 -1.68
CA LEU A 221 -17.67 -4.68 -2.53
C LEU A 221 -16.69 -3.84 -1.71
N THR A 222 -17.20 -3.09 -0.75
CA THR A 222 -16.38 -2.36 0.21
C THR A 222 -15.52 -3.31 1.04
N ASP A 223 -16.07 -4.44 1.50
CA ASP A 223 -15.33 -5.47 2.22
C ASP A 223 -14.22 -6.10 1.36
N LEU A 224 -14.51 -6.36 0.09
CA LEU A 224 -13.53 -6.87 -0.88
C LEU A 224 -12.41 -5.85 -1.12
N PHE A 225 -12.76 -4.58 -1.37
CA PHE A 225 -11.79 -3.50 -1.55
C PHE A 225 -10.88 -3.34 -0.33
N LEU A 226 -11.46 -3.33 0.88
CA LEU A 226 -10.71 -3.28 2.12
C LEU A 226 -9.78 -4.48 2.29
N THR A 227 -10.25 -5.68 1.96
CA THR A 227 -9.43 -6.89 2.04
C THR A 227 -8.20 -6.79 1.13
N GLN A 228 -8.38 -6.29 -0.10
CA GLN A 228 -7.28 -6.03 -1.02
C GLN A 228 -6.35 -4.92 -0.50
N ALA A 229 -6.89 -3.82 0.02
CA ALA A 229 -6.10 -2.72 0.57
C ALA A 229 -5.23 -3.15 1.76
N ARG A 230 -5.76 -3.99 2.65
CA ARG A 230 -5.01 -4.58 3.77
C ARG A 230 -3.94 -5.57 3.28
N GLN A 231 -4.25 -6.34 2.25
CA GLN A 231 -3.25 -7.23 1.65
C GLN A 231 -2.11 -6.44 1.03
N GLU A 232 -2.39 -5.39 0.25
CA GLU A 232 -1.34 -4.53 -0.30
C GLU A 232 -0.50 -3.84 0.79
N GLN A 233 -1.15 -3.36 1.86
CA GLN A 233 -0.43 -2.81 3.01
C GLN A 233 0.54 -3.84 3.59
N ARG A 234 0.08 -5.07 3.77
CA ARG A 234 0.88 -6.16 4.31
C ARG A 234 2.06 -6.51 3.41
N LEU A 235 1.84 -6.56 2.09
CA LEU A 235 2.89 -6.84 1.12
C LEU A 235 4.00 -5.78 1.08
N ARG A 236 3.69 -4.54 1.43
CA ARG A 236 4.67 -3.44 1.54
C ARG A 236 5.46 -3.44 2.85
N GLN A 237 4.98 -4.15 3.87
CA GLN A 237 5.68 -4.24 5.15
C GLN A 237 6.79 -5.29 5.07
N PRO A 238 8.00 -5.00 5.58
CA PRO A 238 9.05 -6.00 5.67
C PRO A 238 8.62 -7.14 6.58
N LEU A 239 9.12 -8.34 6.30
CA LEU A 239 8.88 -9.50 7.16
C LEU A 239 9.53 -9.27 8.53
N THR A 240 8.80 -9.57 9.57
CA THR A 240 9.34 -9.57 10.94
C THR A 240 10.11 -10.86 11.23
N ALA A 241 11.02 -10.80 12.19
CA ALA A 241 11.77 -11.99 12.63
C ALA A 241 10.85 -13.11 13.13
N ASP A 242 9.69 -12.76 13.72
CA ASP A 242 8.72 -13.75 14.21
C ASP A 242 7.94 -14.41 13.08
N GLU A 243 7.59 -13.66 12.03
CA GLU A 243 6.99 -14.23 10.83
C GLU A 243 7.94 -15.22 10.13
N ILE A 244 9.23 -14.87 10.03
CA ILE A 244 10.26 -15.76 9.49
C ILE A 244 10.40 -17.03 10.34
N ARG A 245 10.39 -16.92 11.68
CA ARG A 245 10.43 -18.08 12.59
C ARG A 245 9.19 -18.95 12.46
N THR A 246 8.02 -18.33 12.35
CA THR A 246 6.74 -19.04 12.17
C THR A 246 6.72 -19.84 10.87
N GLU A 247 7.20 -19.24 9.78
CA GLU A 247 7.31 -19.94 8.49
C GLU A 247 8.35 -21.07 8.55
N ALA A 248 9.49 -20.85 9.20
CA ALA A 248 10.48 -21.89 9.44
C ALA A 248 9.89 -23.06 10.23
N ALA A 249 9.18 -22.80 11.33
CA ALA A 249 8.53 -23.84 12.13
C ALA A 249 7.48 -24.61 11.32
N ARG A 250 6.70 -23.93 10.48
CA ARG A 250 5.72 -24.56 9.58
C ARG A 250 6.39 -25.48 8.56
N LEU A 251 7.49 -25.06 7.97
CA LEU A 251 8.27 -25.89 7.03
C LEU A 251 8.91 -27.08 7.76
N LEU A 252 9.50 -26.86 8.93
CA LEU A 252 10.12 -27.93 9.74
C LEU A 252 9.09 -28.99 10.14
N SER A 253 7.85 -28.62 10.46
CA SER A 253 6.79 -29.57 10.81
C SER A 253 6.41 -30.53 9.67
N LYS A 254 6.72 -30.17 8.43
CA LYS A 254 6.47 -31.00 7.25
C LYS A 254 7.64 -31.91 6.89
N LEU A 255 8.81 -31.67 7.47
CA LEU A 255 9.99 -32.49 7.21
C LEU A 255 9.94 -33.76 8.06
N GLN A 256 10.24 -34.89 7.45
CA GLN A 256 10.37 -36.17 8.14
C GLN A 256 11.80 -36.29 8.70
N GLU A 257 11.94 -36.93 9.85
CA GLU A 257 13.25 -37.27 10.40
C GLU A 257 13.53 -38.78 10.14
N PRO A 258 14.66 -39.12 9.49
CA PRO A 258 15.65 -38.25 8.87
C PRO A 258 15.09 -37.53 7.63
N VAL A 259 15.50 -36.31 7.38
CA VAL A 259 15.05 -35.52 6.24
C VAL A 259 15.39 -36.23 4.93
N GLN A 260 14.38 -36.49 4.09
CA GLN A 260 14.54 -37.18 2.80
C GLN A 260 14.12 -36.27 1.64
N PRO A 261 14.85 -36.33 0.51
CA PRO A 261 14.43 -35.61 -0.68
C PRO A 261 13.05 -36.03 -1.14
N ASN A 262 12.19 -35.06 -1.48
CA ASN A 262 10.84 -35.27 -1.97
C ASN A 262 10.59 -34.63 -3.37
N SER A 263 11.65 -34.12 -4.00
CA SER A 263 11.58 -33.60 -5.36
C SER A 263 11.52 -34.70 -6.42
N PRO A 264 11.01 -34.41 -7.62
CA PRO A 264 11.21 -35.28 -8.78
C PRO A 264 12.70 -35.55 -8.99
N GLY A 265 13.10 -36.83 -8.98
CA GLY A 265 14.50 -37.24 -9.05
C GLY A 265 15.21 -37.42 -7.70
N GLY A 266 14.57 -37.11 -6.58
CA GLY A 266 15.08 -37.38 -5.22
C GLY A 266 16.34 -36.63 -4.84
N THR A 267 16.58 -35.46 -5.42
CA THR A 267 17.81 -34.67 -5.21
C THR A 267 17.62 -33.47 -4.27
N HIS A 268 16.40 -32.97 -4.18
CA HIS A 268 16.08 -31.77 -3.41
C HIS A 268 14.82 -31.95 -2.58
N PHE A 269 14.65 -31.14 -1.55
CA PHE A 269 13.43 -31.03 -0.77
C PHE A 269 12.60 -29.89 -1.32
N MET A 270 11.32 -30.14 -1.54
CA MET A 270 10.37 -29.16 -2.05
C MET A 270 9.15 -29.08 -1.12
N GLU A 271 8.89 -27.89 -0.59
CA GLU A 271 7.73 -27.65 0.25
C GLU A 271 7.07 -26.35 -0.14
N GLU A 272 5.75 -26.31 -0.04
CA GLU A 272 4.97 -25.13 -0.30
C GLU A 272 5.24 -24.07 0.77
N VAL A 273 5.64 -22.87 0.32
CA VAL A 273 5.81 -21.68 1.16
C VAL A 273 4.51 -20.91 1.19
N SER A 274 4.20 -20.23 2.29
CA SER A 274 3.04 -19.36 2.33
C SER A 274 3.15 -18.26 1.28
N ARG A 275 2.02 -17.98 0.61
CA ARG A 275 1.99 -16.96 -0.44
C ARG A 275 2.44 -15.59 0.09
N ASP A 276 1.95 -15.22 1.27
CA ASP A 276 2.32 -13.96 1.94
C ASP A 276 3.82 -13.85 2.19
N PHE A 277 4.46 -14.93 2.68
CA PHE A 277 5.91 -14.94 2.86
C PHE A 277 6.64 -14.76 1.53
N MET A 278 6.22 -15.50 0.49
CA MET A 278 6.87 -15.46 -0.82
C MET A 278 6.79 -14.09 -1.49
N GLU A 279 5.63 -13.43 -1.40
CA GLU A 279 5.40 -12.14 -2.03
C GLU A 279 6.16 -11.00 -1.31
N ARG A 280 6.51 -11.17 -0.02
CA ARG A 280 7.20 -10.17 0.82
C ARG A 280 8.70 -10.43 0.99
N ALA A 281 9.13 -11.69 0.86
CA ALA A 281 10.50 -12.09 1.18
C ALA A 281 11.53 -11.51 0.20
N GLY A 282 12.48 -10.76 0.75
CA GLY A 282 13.69 -10.35 0.06
C GLY A 282 14.86 -11.34 0.25
N ALA A 283 16.00 -11.03 -0.36
CA ALA A 283 17.20 -11.85 -0.22
C ALA A 283 17.66 -12.02 1.24
N LYS A 284 17.51 -10.98 2.07
CA LYS A 284 17.85 -11.03 3.51
C LYS A 284 16.94 -11.98 4.28
N ASP A 285 15.63 -11.97 3.96
CA ASP A 285 14.63 -12.80 4.64
C ASP A 285 14.81 -14.28 4.25
N THR A 286 15.11 -14.54 2.97
CA THR A 286 15.47 -15.87 2.48
C THR A 286 16.71 -16.41 3.20
N ALA A 287 17.74 -15.58 3.37
CA ALA A 287 18.95 -15.97 4.10
C ALA A 287 18.69 -16.19 5.61
N ALA A 288 17.77 -15.42 6.21
CA ALA A 288 17.36 -15.60 7.60
C ALA A 288 16.56 -16.91 7.77
N LEU A 289 15.64 -17.20 6.84
CA LEU A 289 14.89 -18.46 6.81
C LEU A 289 15.83 -19.67 6.66
N GLN A 290 16.83 -19.59 5.77
CA GLN A 290 17.80 -20.64 5.55
C GLN A 290 18.57 -21.01 6.83
N LYS A 291 18.94 -20.02 7.65
CA LYS A 291 19.63 -20.28 8.93
C LYS A 291 18.81 -21.08 9.94
N LEU A 292 17.49 -21.04 9.83
CA LEU A 292 16.57 -21.74 10.71
C LEU A 292 16.20 -23.14 10.20
N LEU A 293 16.59 -23.47 8.97
CA LEU A 293 16.32 -24.74 8.32
C LEU A 293 17.58 -25.60 8.24
N PRO A 294 17.47 -26.94 8.23
CA PRO A 294 18.62 -27.86 8.24
C PRO A 294 19.28 -28.01 6.84
N PHE A 295 19.36 -26.96 6.05
CA PHE A 295 19.84 -27.01 4.67
C PHE A 295 20.91 -25.95 4.40
N SER A 296 21.90 -26.30 3.57
CA SER A 296 23.00 -25.40 3.18
C SER A 296 22.58 -24.35 2.15
N THR A 297 21.57 -24.67 1.34
CA THR A 297 21.05 -23.76 0.31
C THR A 297 19.51 -23.73 0.34
N LEU A 298 18.95 -22.54 0.12
CA LEU A 298 17.52 -22.33 -0.01
C LEU A 298 17.26 -21.45 -1.23
N ALA A 299 16.36 -21.87 -2.10
CA ALA A 299 15.85 -21.05 -3.18
C ALA A 299 14.33 -20.99 -3.13
N LEU A 300 13.78 -19.78 -3.22
CA LEU A 300 12.36 -19.56 -3.37
C LEU A 300 12.01 -19.45 -4.84
N THR A 301 11.07 -20.26 -5.31
CA THR A 301 10.67 -20.28 -6.72
C THR A 301 9.19 -20.59 -6.88
N THR A 302 8.62 -20.17 -8.01
CA THR A 302 7.27 -20.55 -8.44
C THR A 302 7.37 -21.68 -9.45
N LEU A 303 6.59 -22.74 -9.26
CA LEU A 303 6.47 -23.80 -10.25
C LEU A 303 5.41 -23.43 -11.28
N LYS A 304 5.78 -23.47 -12.57
CA LYS A 304 4.92 -23.07 -13.70
C LYS A 304 3.63 -23.88 -13.79
N ASP A 305 3.66 -25.15 -13.39
CA ASP A 305 2.55 -26.10 -13.60
C ASP A 305 1.67 -26.30 -12.36
N ARG A 306 1.96 -25.65 -11.28
CA ARG A 306 1.16 -25.75 -10.04
C ARG A 306 0.83 -24.36 -9.53
N ARG A 307 -0.43 -24.18 -9.13
CA ARG A 307 -0.90 -22.96 -8.45
C ARG A 307 -0.38 -22.91 -7.01
N GLY A 308 0.93 -22.89 -6.85
CA GLY A 308 1.55 -22.86 -5.53
C GLY A 308 2.96 -22.27 -5.63
N VAL A 309 3.41 -21.73 -4.54
CA VAL A 309 4.77 -21.22 -4.37
C VAL A 309 5.51 -22.22 -3.51
N TYR A 310 6.64 -22.71 -3.99
CA TYR A 310 7.40 -23.74 -3.30
C TYR A 310 8.76 -23.22 -2.89
N ALA A 311 9.20 -23.62 -1.69
CA ALA A 311 10.59 -23.51 -1.32
C ALA A 311 11.35 -24.71 -1.91
N LEU A 312 12.32 -24.46 -2.78
CA LEU A 312 13.28 -25.47 -3.14
C LEU A 312 14.36 -25.49 -2.05
N ILE A 313 14.25 -26.45 -1.17
CA ILE A 313 15.18 -26.58 -0.06
C ILE A 313 16.37 -27.39 -0.56
N GLY A 314 17.50 -26.71 -0.75
CA GLY A 314 18.71 -27.35 -1.24
C GLY A 314 19.30 -28.32 -0.23
N LYS A 315 20.14 -29.20 -0.76
CA LYS A 315 20.78 -30.30 -0.07
C LYS A 315 21.97 -29.80 0.75
N ASP A 316 22.05 -30.19 2.02
CA ASP A 316 23.30 -30.17 2.77
C ASP A 316 24.13 -31.39 2.36
N GLU A 317 25.24 -31.20 1.65
CA GLU A 317 26.04 -32.29 1.12
C GLU A 317 26.55 -33.22 2.21
N ASP A 318 26.89 -32.69 3.37
CA ASP A 318 27.39 -33.49 4.49
C ASP A 318 26.28 -34.31 5.16
N ARG A 319 25.06 -33.73 5.31
CA ARG A 319 23.89 -34.44 5.82
C ARG A 319 23.30 -35.42 4.82
N SER A 320 23.42 -35.14 3.53
CA SER A 320 22.94 -36.04 2.49
C SER A 320 23.79 -37.32 2.39
N GLN A 321 25.05 -37.31 2.83
CA GLN A 321 25.85 -38.54 2.96
C GLN A 321 25.36 -39.41 4.11
N SER A 322 24.89 -38.83 5.22
CA SER A 322 24.33 -39.58 6.34
C SER A 322 22.94 -40.19 6.03
N LEU A 323 22.22 -39.65 5.06
CA LEU A 323 20.92 -40.14 4.61
C LEU A 323 21.00 -41.22 3.51
N ARG A 324 22.17 -41.40 2.89
CA ARG A 324 22.38 -42.53 2.01
C ARG A 324 22.44 -43.77 2.88
N ARG A 325 21.44 -44.66 2.78
CA ARG A 325 21.57 -46.01 3.33
C ARG A 325 22.90 -46.56 2.83
N PRO A 326 23.80 -46.95 3.76
CA PRO A 326 25.12 -47.49 3.36
C PRO A 326 24.85 -48.60 2.36
N SER A 327 25.48 -48.49 1.19
CA SER A 327 25.27 -49.45 0.14
C SER A 327 25.63 -50.84 0.69
N VAL A 328 24.99 -51.90 0.19
CA VAL A 328 25.29 -53.26 0.59
C VAL A 328 26.82 -53.54 0.47
N ARG A 329 27.45 -52.87 -0.49
CA ARG A 329 28.90 -52.94 -0.69
C ARG A 329 29.71 -52.26 0.41
N SER A 330 29.25 -51.12 0.94
CA SER A 330 29.92 -50.45 2.08
C SER A 330 29.71 -51.20 3.41
N LYS A 331 28.54 -51.85 3.59
CA LYS A 331 28.30 -52.74 4.72
C LYS A 331 29.15 -53.98 4.67
N LEU A 332 29.34 -54.58 3.48
CA LEU A 332 30.24 -55.71 3.26
C LEU A 332 31.71 -55.34 3.46
N GLN A 333 32.10 -54.15 3.06
CA GLN A 333 33.47 -53.64 3.31
C GLN A 333 33.71 -53.36 4.80
N GLN A 334 32.76 -52.82 5.53
CA GLN A 334 32.86 -52.63 6.98
C GLN A 334 32.89 -53.98 7.70
N ALA A 335 32.01 -54.92 7.35
CA ALA A 335 32.05 -56.27 7.91
C ALA A 335 33.37 -57.04 7.61
N SER A 336 33.93 -56.83 6.41
CA SER A 336 35.23 -57.42 6.06
C SER A 336 36.42 -56.75 6.78
N ALA A 337 36.29 -55.46 7.12
CA ALA A 337 37.30 -54.74 7.91
C ALA A 337 37.27 -55.14 9.39
N GLU A 338 36.08 -55.35 9.95
CA GLU A 338 35.92 -55.85 11.31
C GLU A 338 36.43 -57.29 11.49
N GLN A 339 36.24 -58.13 10.47
CA GLN A 339 36.80 -59.50 10.48
C GLN A 339 38.33 -59.59 10.33
N LYS A 340 38.99 -58.53 9.92
CA LYS A 340 40.47 -58.46 9.74
C LYS A 340 41.21 -57.84 10.93
N GLN A 341 40.56 -57.50 12.03
CA GLN A 341 41.28 -57.16 13.25
C GLN A 341 41.82 -58.45 13.91
N PRO A 342 43.13 -58.60 14.01
CA PRO A 342 43.67 -59.77 14.63
C PRO A 342 43.34 -59.79 16.10
N ALA A 343 42.82 -60.93 16.59
CA ALA A 343 42.56 -61.16 18.02
C ALA A 343 43.81 -60.83 18.85
N ALA A 344 43.71 -59.92 19.79
CA ALA A 344 44.78 -59.59 20.73
C ALA A 344 45.16 -60.87 21.46
N LYS A 345 46.38 -61.33 21.29
CA LYS A 345 46.99 -62.41 22.06
C LYS A 345 46.91 -62.07 23.55
N LYS A 346 46.15 -62.83 24.32
CA LYS A 346 46.31 -62.91 25.76
C LYS A 346 47.73 -63.37 26.05
N LYS A 347 48.54 -62.55 26.71
CA LYS A 347 49.76 -62.98 27.38
C LYS A 347 49.35 -63.60 28.71
N ASP A 348 49.56 -64.88 28.79
CA ASP A 348 49.59 -65.56 30.10
C ASP A 348 50.72 -64.98 30.92
N LEU A 349 50.39 -64.54 32.14
CA LEU A 349 51.36 -64.29 33.21
C LEU A 349 51.26 -65.44 34.14
N GLU A 350 52.24 -66.35 34.06
CA GLU A 350 52.59 -67.25 35.16
C GLU A 350 53.61 -66.55 36.04
N LEU A 351 53.40 -66.71 37.41
CA LEU A 351 54.24 -66.45 38.56
C LEU A 351 54.38 -65.01 39.04
#